data_f12bd8e8b1f33970c708f4366cbba957
#
_entry.id   f12bd8e8b1f33970c708f4366cbba957
#
_cell.length_a   1.000
_cell.length_b   1.000
_cell.length_c   1.000
_cell.angle_alpha   90.00
_cell.angle_beta   90.00
_cell.angle_gamma   90.00
#
_symmetry.space_group_name_H-M   'P 1'
#
loop_
_entity.id
_entity.type
_entity.pdbx_description
1 polymer ?
#
loop_
_entity_poly.entity_id
_entity_poly.type
_entity_poly.pdbx_seq_one_letter_code
_entity_poly.pdbx_strand_id
1 'polypeptide(L)'
;MLDYPYENEWNLGVDAAIGRRFGRHTLVFRAGFEGRWGGDRKGESVWAAPSDYYNRTYSGAFRYAYRARSVDMEFGLDYYRDDVAGRDAANYFIPYAHLRFDLGGGGFVPYVELDGTLKHNDMRELMETNLYYVPRYTDPMPRNTVDYSVRVGVSGRLVEDKLIYRLFVGYSFIENHNFWYCYTPTTRYEGFSLVQGRLNVMSLNGELEFRPVSNFTFSIGGRGLTYTEHQTLSIGLPEFEGTIRARYHHRKFSVGLVFDLQSNRYISRVIPWFPNDGIVGNMRIPYTVDLGLNVDWYASKRVTVFAEGHNLCNRRIYDWSAFPQYSACLLY
;
A
#
# COMPACT_ATOMS: atom_id res chain seq x y z
N MET A 1 -26.51 -1.07 11.74
CA MET A 1 -25.27 -1.03 12.52
C MET A 1 -24.73 -2.43 12.43
N LEU A 2 -23.64 -2.65 11.73
CA LEU A 2 -22.98 -3.96 11.65
C LEU A 2 -22.23 -4.11 12.99
N ASP A 3 -22.65 -5.04 13.83
CA ASP A 3 -21.89 -5.40 15.03
C ASP A 3 -20.60 -6.10 14.55
N TYR A 4 -19.48 -5.43 14.77
CA TYR A 4 -18.17 -5.97 14.42
C TYR A 4 -17.83 -7.11 15.40
N PRO A 5 -17.45 -8.29 14.91
CA PRO A 5 -17.19 -9.46 15.76
C PRO A 5 -15.94 -9.35 16.62
N TYR A 6 -15.11 -8.31 16.41
CA TYR A 6 -13.86 -8.13 17.18
C TYR A 6 -13.84 -6.76 17.85
N GLU A 7 -14.22 -6.73 19.12
CA GLU A 7 -14.20 -5.49 19.89
C GLU A 7 -12.85 -5.21 20.56
N ASN A 8 -11.94 -6.20 20.63
CA ASN A 8 -10.66 -6.05 21.33
C ASN A 8 -9.52 -6.67 20.51
N GLU A 9 -8.66 -5.84 19.97
CA GLU A 9 -7.38 -6.23 19.39
C GLU A 9 -6.24 -5.60 20.19
N TRP A 10 -5.25 -6.42 20.57
CA TRP A 10 -4.05 -6.00 21.26
C TRP A 10 -2.86 -6.10 20.31
N ASN A 11 -2.10 -5.03 20.23
CA ASN A 11 -0.89 -4.97 19.43
C ASN A 11 0.31 -4.72 20.33
N LEU A 12 1.36 -5.52 20.16
CA LEU A 12 2.65 -5.33 20.81
C LEU A 12 3.75 -5.38 19.76
N GLY A 13 4.51 -4.31 19.62
CA GLY A 13 5.70 -4.24 18.78
C GLY A 13 6.94 -3.93 19.63
N VAL A 14 8.01 -4.66 19.41
CA VAL A 14 9.32 -4.41 20.02
C VAL A 14 10.38 -4.55 18.95
N ASP A 15 11.16 -3.49 18.74
CA ASP A 15 12.26 -3.45 17.79
C ASP A 15 13.54 -3.01 18.47
N ALA A 16 14.64 -3.66 18.12
CA ALA A 16 15.98 -3.31 18.55
C ALA A 16 16.92 -3.24 17.34
N ALA A 17 17.80 -2.27 17.32
CA ALA A 17 18.82 -2.15 16.29
C ALA A 17 20.18 -1.82 16.92
N ILE A 18 21.22 -2.46 16.42
CA ILE A 18 22.60 -2.14 16.74
C ILE A 18 23.37 -1.93 15.44
N GLY A 19 24.15 -0.87 15.36
CA GLY A 19 24.92 -0.59 14.16
C GLY A 19 26.23 0.10 14.47
N ARG A 20 27.19 -0.05 13.56
CA ARG A 20 28.48 0.61 13.63
C ARG A 20 28.91 1.13 12.27
N ARG A 21 29.46 2.34 12.27
CA ARG A 21 30.04 2.97 11.09
C ARG A 21 31.56 2.96 11.17
N PHE A 22 32.21 2.56 10.05
CA PHE A 22 33.65 2.51 9.89
C PHE A 22 34.02 3.28 8.60
N GLY A 23 34.27 4.57 8.73
CA GLY A 23 34.55 5.42 7.58
C GLY A 23 33.34 5.47 6.61
N ARG A 24 33.50 4.83 5.44
CA ARG A 24 32.45 4.75 4.40
C ARG A 24 31.54 3.53 4.53
N HIS A 25 31.83 2.63 5.46
CA HIS A 25 31.12 1.40 5.69
C HIS A 25 30.20 1.51 6.90
N THR A 26 29.04 0.91 6.82
CA THR A 26 28.09 0.83 7.94
C THR A 26 27.55 -0.60 8.01
N LEU A 27 27.52 -1.15 9.20
CA LEU A 27 26.87 -2.44 9.50
C LEU A 27 25.72 -2.19 10.46
N VAL A 28 24.58 -2.80 10.21
CA VAL A 28 23.39 -2.73 11.08
C VAL A 28 22.78 -4.10 11.21
N PHE A 29 22.44 -4.48 12.43
CA PHE A 29 21.62 -5.64 12.76
C PHE A 29 20.34 -5.13 13.41
N ARG A 30 19.23 -5.74 13.06
CA ARG A 30 17.92 -5.48 13.66
C ARG A 30 17.31 -6.79 14.09
N ALA A 31 16.55 -6.74 15.16
CA ALA A 31 15.67 -7.82 15.57
C ALA A 31 14.36 -7.21 16.06
N GLY A 32 13.26 -7.85 15.72
CA GLY A 32 11.93 -7.35 16.05
C GLY A 32 10.96 -8.47 16.37
N PHE A 33 9.96 -8.10 17.11
CA PHE A 33 8.80 -8.91 17.38
C PHE A 33 7.56 -8.03 17.22
N GLU A 34 6.58 -8.52 16.49
CA GLU A 34 5.27 -7.91 16.38
C GLU A 34 4.21 -8.98 16.62
N GLY A 35 3.34 -8.73 17.58
CA GLY A 35 2.27 -9.65 17.92
C GLY A 35 0.94 -8.91 18.00
N ARG A 36 -0.08 -9.53 17.45
CA ARG A 36 -1.46 -9.06 17.45
C ARG A 36 -2.34 -10.20 17.93
N TRP A 37 -3.22 -9.88 18.87
CA TRP A 37 -4.15 -10.83 19.47
C TRP A 37 -5.53 -10.20 19.49
N GLY A 38 -6.51 -10.98 19.10
CA GLY A 38 -7.91 -10.59 19.14
C GLY A 38 -8.75 -11.71 19.76
N GLY A 39 -9.83 -11.35 20.40
CA GLY A 39 -10.77 -12.28 20.97
C GLY A 39 -12.20 -11.83 20.76
N ASP A 40 -13.11 -12.82 20.70
CA ASP A 40 -14.55 -12.57 20.62
C ASP A 40 -15.10 -12.25 22.01
N ARG A 41 -16.03 -11.30 22.06
CA ARG A 41 -16.82 -11.02 23.26
C ARG A 41 -17.88 -12.09 23.40
N LYS A 42 -17.57 -13.14 24.19
CA LYS A 42 -18.53 -14.11 24.72
C LYS A 42 -19.66 -14.56 23.77
N GLY A 43 -19.35 -15.42 22.81
CA GLY A 43 -20.30 -16.44 22.30
C GLY A 43 -21.66 -16.00 21.76
N GLU A 44 -21.88 -14.71 21.54
CA GLU A 44 -23.19 -14.17 21.15
C GLU A 44 -23.31 -13.78 19.66
N SER A 45 -22.24 -13.81 18.90
CA SER A 45 -22.34 -13.48 17.47
C SER A 45 -22.70 -14.70 16.64
N VAL A 46 -23.71 -14.57 15.83
CA VAL A 46 -24.13 -15.55 14.80
C VAL A 46 -23.02 -15.76 13.74
N TRP A 47 -21.99 -14.95 13.79
CA TRP A 47 -20.82 -14.92 12.92
C TRP A 47 -19.57 -15.26 13.71
N ALA A 48 -19.50 -16.46 14.29
CA ALA A 48 -18.37 -16.84 15.09
C ALA A 48 -17.10 -16.94 14.24
N ALA A 49 -16.33 -15.89 14.27
CA ALA A 49 -14.91 -15.97 13.99
C ALA A 49 -14.24 -16.82 15.09
N PRO A 50 -13.05 -17.41 14.85
CA PRO A 50 -12.35 -18.16 15.88
C PRO A 50 -12.24 -17.30 17.14
N SER A 51 -12.66 -17.84 18.28
CA SER A 51 -12.79 -17.10 19.55
C SER A 51 -11.52 -16.40 19.99
N ASP A 52 -10.37 -16.90 19.55
CA ASP A 52 -9.06 -16.31 19.80
C ASP A 52 -8.22 -16.41 18.55
N TYR A 53 -7.77 -15.29 18.00
CA TYR A 53 -6.79 -15.28 16.94
C TYR A 53 -5.48 -14.63 17.41
N TYR A 54 -4.41 -15.04 16.81
CA TYR A 54 -3.12 -14.37 16.94
C TYR A 54 -2.42 -14.29 15.57
N ASN A 55 -1.64 -13.23 15.41
CA ASN A 55 -0.73 -13.03 14.31
C ASN A 55 0.59 -12.52 14.90
N ARG A 56 1.62 -13.37 14.90
CA ARG A 56 2.92 -13.10 15.51
C ARG A 56 4.00 -13.17 14.45
N THR A 57 4.82 -12.14 14.37
CA THR A 57 5.95 -12.08 13.47
C THR A 57 7.23 -11.82 14.25
N TYR A 58 8.20 -12.66 14.05
CA TYR A 58 9.56 -12.48 14.53
C TYR A 58 10.42 -12.07 13.36
N SER A 59 11.19 -11.00 13.49
CA SER A 59 12.02 -10.47 12.41
C SER A 59 13.48 -10.36 12.83
N GLY A 60 14.36 -10.57 11.86
CA GLY A 60 15.78 -10.31 11.98
C GLY A 60 16.28 -9.71 10.69
N ALA A 61 17.15 -8.69 10.74
CA ALA A 61 17.70 -8.08 9.56
C ALA A 61 19.20 -7.79 9.71
N PHE A 62 19.90 -7.96 8.62
CA PHE A 62 21.29 -7.54 8.47
C PHE A 62 21.39 -6.57 7.31
N ARG A 63 22.13 -5.45 7.51
CA ARG A 63 22.43 -4.47 6.47
C ARG A 63 23.89 -4.11 6.49
N TYR A 64 24.49 -4.09 5.32
CA TYR A 64 25.80 -3.50 5.07
C TYR A 64 25.66 -2.40 4.04
N ALA A 65 26.17 -1.21 4.33
CA ALA A 65 26.17 -0.09 3.43
C ALA A 65 27.60 0.43 3.18
N TYR A 66 27.87 0.77 1.92
CA TYR A 66 29.07 1.49 1.50
C TYR A 66 28.66 2.76 0.79
N ARG A 67 29.15 3.91 1.26
CA ARG A 67 28.84 5.23 0.71
C ARG A 67 30.08 5.98 0.29
N ALA A 68 30.18 6.25 -1.00
CA ALA A 68 31.20 7.08 -1.60
C ALA A 68 30.56 8.25 -2.35
N ARG A 69 31.37 9.14 -2.92
CA ARG A 69 30.88 10.36 -3.58
C ARG A 69 29.95 10.03 -4.77
N SER A 70 30.28 9.03 -5.56
CA SER A 70 29.55 8.67 -6.78
C SER A 70 28.88 7.29 -6.72
N VAL A 71 29.01 6.59 -5.59
CA VAL A 71 28.47 5.23 -5.44
C VAL A 71 27.88 5.09 -4.06
N ASP A 72 26.62 4.64 -4.03
CA ASP A 72 25.93 4.26 -2.81
C ASP A 72 25.45 2.81 -2.98
N MET A 73 25.92 1.93 -2.12
CA MET A 73 25.58 0.50 -2.15
C MET A 73 25.12 0.06 -0.78
N GLU A 74 24.03 -0.64 -0.75
CA GLU A 74 23.53 -1.28 0.46
C GLU A 74 23.07 -2.70 0.11
N PHE A 75 23.46 -3.67 0.96
CA PHE A 75 23.11 -5.06 0.83
C PHE A 75 22.62 -5.60 2.15
N GLY A 76 21.74 -6.56 2.10
CA GLY A 76 21.23 -7.16 3.31
C GLY A 76 20.31 -8.35 3.08
N LEU A 77 19.83 -8.85 4.19
CA LEU A 77 18.88 -9.94 4.23
C LEU A 77 17.92 -9.69 5.39
N ASP A 78 16.64 -9.81 5.13
CA ASP A 78 15.59 -9.83 6.15
C ASP A 78 15.08 -11.25 6.30
N TYR A 79 14.91 -11.65 7.53
CA TYR A 79 14.28 -12.89 7.93
C TYR A 79 12.99 -12.57 8.69
N TYR A 80 11.93 -13.29 8.33
CA TYR A 80 10.66 -13.25 9.03
C TYR A 80 10.20 -14.67 9.35
N ARG A 81 9.79 -14.88 10.59
CA ARG A 81 9.00 -16.05 10.98
C ARG A 81 7.59 -15.57 11.26
N ASP A 82 6.67 -16.05 10.45
CA ASP A 82 5.24 -15.73 10.48
C ASP A 82 4.46 -16.86 11.13
N ASP A 83 3.75 -16.56 12.21
CA ASP A 83 2.97 -17.51 13.00
C ASP A 83 1.55 -16.97 13.18
N VAL A 84 0.64 -17.47 12.37
CA VAL A 84 -0.77 -17.04 12.29
C VAL A 84 -1.68 -18.16 12.78
N ALA A 85 -2.68 -17.79 13.57
CA ALA A 85 -3.66 -18.72 14.13
C ALA A 85 -4.33 -19.58 13.04
N GLY A 86 -4.37 -20.90 13.29
CA GLY A 86 -4.95 -21.88 12.37
C GLY A 86 -4.10 -22.18 11.13
N ARG A 87 -2.84 -21.75 11.11
CA ARG A 87 -1.88 -22.01 10.03
C ARG A 87 -0.54 -22.53 10.58
N ASP A 88 0.18 -23.32 9.80
CA ASP A 88 1.55 -23.67 10.12
C ASP A 88 2.45 -22.44 10.03
N ALA A 89 3.41 -22.30 10.93
CA ALA A 89 4.36 -21.19 10.88
C ALA A 89 5.20 -21.24 9.60
N ALA A 90 5.39 -20.08 8.98
CA ALA A 90 6.17 -19.92 7.75
C ALA A 90 7.44 -19.10 8.02
N ASN A 91 8.47 -19.34 7.20
CA ASN A 91 9.72 -18.59 7.27
C ASN A 91 9.97 -17.94 5.90
N TYR A 92 10.32 -16.65 5.90
CA TYR A 92 10.60 -15.89 4.71
C TYR A 92 11.98 -15.26 4.80
N PHE A 93 12.71 -15.30 3.70
CA PHE A 93 14.01 -14.65 3.53
C PHE A 93 13.90 -13.64 2.40
N ILE A 94 14.05 -12.37 2.71
CA ILE A 94 13.89 -11.29 1.75
C ILE A 94 15.26 -10.67 1.51
N PRO A 95 15.86 -10.89 0.34
CA PRO A 95 17.11 -10.24 -0.02
C PRO A 95 16.91 -8.73 -0.20
N TYR A 96 17.90 -7.96 0.19
CA TYR A 96 17.91 -6.52 0.05
C TYR A 96 19.19 -6.07 -0.67
N ALA A 97 19.06 -5.26 -1.71
CA ALA A 97 20.17 -4.61 -2.38
C ALA A 97 19.73 -3.24 -2.91
N HIS A 98 20.53 -2.22 -2.65
CA HIS A 98 20.35 -0.87 -3.15
C HIS A 98 21.64 -0.40 -3.78
N LEU A 99 21.62 -0.16 -5.07
CA LEU A 99 22.79 0.25 -5.83
C LEU A 99 22.48 1.54 -6.57
N ARG A 100 23.24 2.59 -6.34
CA ARG A 100 23.08 3.88 -7.01
C ARG A 100 24.45 4.38 -7.47
N PHE A 101 24.50 4.88 -8.70
CA PHE A 101 25.70 5.37 -9.34
C PHE A 101 25.49 6.81 -9.82
N ASP A 102 26.13 7.78 -9.22
CA ASP A 102 26.11 9.16 -9.70
C ASP A 102 27.13 9.33 -10.85
N LEU A 103 26.66 9.28 -12.08
CA LEU A 103 27.47 9.39 -13.28
C LEU A 103 27.54 10.81 -13.85
N GLY A 104 26.82 11.77 -13.25
CA GLY A 104 26.69 13.12 -13.81
C GLY A 104 26.49 14.22 -12.77
N GLY A 105 27.10 14.10 -11.58
CA GLY A 105 26.96 15.12 -10.53
C GLY A 105 25.52 15.32 -10.07
N GLY A 106 24.73 14.24 -10.03
CA GLY A 106 23.34 14.24 -9.68
C GLY A 106 22.37 14.39 -10.88
N GLY A 107 22.87 14.67 -12.08
CA GLY A 107 22.06 14.81 -13.29
C GLY A 107 21.57 13.48 -13.88
N PHE A 108 22.37 12.42 -13.69
CA PHE A 108 22.05 11.07 -14.16
C PHE A 108 22.51 10.04 -13.14
N VAL A 109 21.57 9.43 -12.45
CA VAL A 109 21.82 8.49 -11.36
C VAL A 109 21.03 7.21 -11.64
N PRO A 110 21.61 6.25 -12.40
CA PRO A 110 21.03 4.92 -12.53
C PRO A 110 21.06 4.19 -11.20
N TYR A 111 20.04 3.35 -10.98
CA TYR A 111 19.93 2.56 -9.77
C TYR A 111 19.27 1.21 -10.01
N VAL A 112 19.60 0.28 -9.13
CA VAL A 112 18.94 -1.03 -9.01
C VAL A 112 18.58 -1.22 -7.56
N GLU A 113 17.34 -1.63 -7.32
CA GLU A 113 16.82 -1.92 -5.99
C GLU A 113 16.24 -3.33 -5.99
N LEU A 114 16.64 -4.13 -5.02
CA LEU A 114 16.03 -5.39 -4.65
C LEU A 114 15.54 -5.22 -3.22
N ASP A 115 14.27 -5.39 -2.99
CA ASP A 115 13.61 -5.09 -1.72
C ASP A 115 12.43 -6.02 -1.51
N GLY A 116 11.88 -6.00 -0.31
CA GLY A 116 10.66 -6.69 -0.01
C GLY A 116 10.15 -6.35 1.37
N THR A 117 8.93 -6.76 1.63
CA THR A 117 8.28 -6.50 2.90
C THR A 117 7.30 -7.59 3.25
N LEU A 118 7.09 -7.79 4.55
CA LEU A 118 5.99 -8.57 5.08
C LEU A 118 4.93 -7.59 5.57
N LYS A 119 3.73 -7.64 4.96
CA LYS A 119 2.55 -6.87 5.35
C LYS A 119 1.62 -7.74 6.17
N HIS A 120 1.24 -7.27 7.34
CA HIS A 120 0.31 -7.97 8.21
C HIS A 120 -1.12 -7.95 7.61
N ASN A 121 -1.80 -9.09 7.75
CA ASN A 121 -3.20 -9.27 7.39
C ASN A 121 -4.01 -9.59 8.65
N ASP A 122 -3.98 -8.69 9.62
CA ASP A 122 -4.87 -8.79 10.80
C ASP A 122 -6.29 -8.28 10.46
N MET A 123 -7.19 -8.49 11.38
CA MET A 123 -8.59 -8.15 11.17
C MET A 123 -8.80 -6.65 10.97
N ARG A 124 -8.07 -5.83 11.72
CA ARG A 124 -8.15 -4.37 11.61
C ARG A 124 -7.70 -3.91 10.23
N GLU A 125 -6.55 -4.39 9.75
CA GLU A 125 -6.00 -4.05 8.42
C GLU A 125 -6.96 -4.48 7.30
N LEU A 126 -7.56 -5.67 7.43
CA LEU A 126 -8.52 -6.17 6.46
C LEU A 126 -9.80 -5.32 6.44
N MET A 127 -10.31 -4.92 7.60
CA MET A 127 -11.48 -4.05 7.71
C MET A 127 -11.19 -2.61 7.29
N GLU A 128 -10.00 -2.08 7.57
CA GLU A 128 -9.57 -0.77 7.07
C GLU A 128 -9.43 -0.78 5.54
N THR A 129 -8.97 -1.90 4.98
CA THR A 129 -8.89 -2.09 3.52
C THR A 129 -10.28 -2.20 2.90
N ASN A 130 -11.20 -2.94 3.53
CA ASN A 130 -12.56 -3.12 3.06
C ASN A 130 -13.54 -3.20 4.24
N LEU A 131 -14.27 -2.11 4.48
CA LEU A 131 -15.28 -2.01 5.56
C LEU A 131 -16.42 -3.02 5.44
N TYR A 132 -16.61 -3.62 4.26
CA TYR A 132 -17.65 -4.61 3.98
C TYR A 132 -17.12 -6.04 4.02
N TYR A 133 -15.93 -6.24 4.56
CA TYR A 133 -15.34 -7.55 4.74
C TYR A 133 -16.17 -8.38 5.71
N VAL A 134 -16.54 -9.57 5.27
CA VAL A 134 -17.25 -10.56 6.06
C VAL A 134 -16.35 -11.82 6.12
N PRO A 135 -15.67 -12.06 7.24
CA PRO A 135 -14.88 -13.27 7.41
C PRO A 135 -15.81 -14.50 7.36
N ARG A 136 -15.42 -15.52 6.61
CA ARG A 136 -16.13 -16.79 6.62
C ARG A 136 -15.81 -17.55 7.89
N TYR A 137 -16.81 -18.06 8.54
CA TYR A 137 -16.71 -18.83 9.80
C TYR A 137 -15.71 -19.99 9.77
N THR A 138 -15.54 -20.61 8.62
CA THR A 138 -14.70 -21.81 8.43
C THR A 138 -13.29 -21.52 7.98
N ASP A 139 -12.98 -20.28 7.60
CA ASP A 139 -11.69 -19.96 7.04
C ASP A 139 -10.71 -19.56 8.14
N PRO A 140 -9.50 -20.16 8.17
CA PRO A 140 -8.45 -19.70 9.07
C PRO A 140 -8.04 -18.29 8.70
N MET A 141 -7.48 -17.55 9.67
CA MET A 141 -6.95 -16.21 9.43
C MET A 141 -6.03 -16.19 8.21
N PRO A 142 -6.11 -15.15 7.37
CA PRO A 142 -5.21 -15.03 6.24
C PRO A 142 -3.76 -14.89 6.71
N ARG A 143 -2.83 -15.51 5.96
CA ARG A 143 -1.39 -15.32 6.17
C ARG A 143 -0.99 -13.89 5.87
N ASN A 144 0.11 -13.45 6.44
CA ASN A 144 0.71 -12.19 6.08
C ASN A 144 1.18 -12.21 4.62
N THR A 145 0.97 -11.09 3.93
CA THR A 145 1.38 -10.92 2.53
C THR A 145 2.88 -10.62 2.48
N VAL A 146 3.59 -11.32 1.62
CA VAL A 146 5.03 -11.09 1.40
C VAL A 146 5.25 -10.60 -0.03
N ASP A 147 5.86 -9.44 -0.17
CA ASP A 147 6.23 -8.84 -1.45
C ASP A 147 7.76 -8.92 -1.63
N TYR A 148 8.19 -9.43 -2.76
CA TYR A 148 9.56 -9.39 -3.25
C TYR A 148 9.59 -8.52 -4.49
N SER A 149 10.35 -7.44 -4.49
CA SER A 149 10.38 -6.50 -5.60
C SER A 149 11.79 -6.23 -6.10
N VAL A 150 11.92 -6.10 -7.41
CA VAL A 150 13.11 -5.59 -8.08
C VAL A 150 12.72 -4.36 -8.89
N ARG A 151 13.53 -3.31 -8.81
CA ARG A 151 13.35 -2.07 -9.56
C ARG A 151 14.65 -1.67 -10.22
N VAL A 152 14.57 -1.29 -11.48
CA VAL A 152 15.70 -0.75 -12.25
C VAL A 152 15.28 0.57 -12.82
N GLY A 153 16.05 1.60 -12.57
CA GLY A 153 15.63 2.93 -12.96
C GLY A 153 16.77 3.94 -13.06
N VAL A 154 16.36 5.14 -13.38
CA VAL A 154 17.21 6.33 -13.43
C VAL A 154 16.49 7.48 -12.75
N SER A 155 17.25 8.25 -12.00
CA SER A 155 16.78 9.50 -11.41
C SER A 155 17.82 10.60 -11.65
N GLY A 156 17.39 11.86 -11.54
CA GLY A 156 18.34 12.95 -11.67
C GLY A 156 17.72 14.30 -11.44
N ARG A 157 18.61 15.31 -11.42
CA ARG A 157 18.27 16.72 -11.31
C ARG A 157 18.91 17.46 -12.46
N LEU A 158 18.11 18.21 -13.18
CA LEU A 158 18.50 18.96 -14.35
C LEU A 158 18.17 20.44 -14.15
N VAL A 159 18.77 21.31 -14.96
CA VAL A 159 18.50 22.75 -14.98
C VAL A 159 18.64 23.38 -13.59
N GLU A 160 19.83 23.27 -12.99
CA GLU A 160 20.15 23.85 -11.67
C GLU A 160 19.17 23.39 -10.57
N ASP A 161 18.87 22.10 -10.52
CA ASP A 161 17.94 21.46 -9.58
C ASP A 161 16.45 21.88 -9.72
N LYS A 162 16.09 22.57 -10.81
CA LYS A 162 14.70 22.97 -11.07
C LYS A 162 13.84 21.84 -11.63
N LEU A 163 14.47 20.87 -12.26
CA LEU A 163 13.78 19.71 -12.83
C LEU A 163 14.33 18.44 -12.19
N ILE A 164 13.48 17.73 -11.47
CA ILE A 164 13.79 16.43 -10.83
C ILE A 164 12.99 15.37 -11.56
N TYR A 165 13.63 14.27 -11.91
CA TYR A 165 12.94 13.16 -12.57
C TYR A 165 13.33 11.82 -11.95
N ARG A 166 12.40 10.87 -12.03
CA ARG A 166 12.59 9.46 -11.68
C ARG A 166 11.80 8.60 -12.64
N LEU A 167 12.48 7.63 -13.26
CA LEU A 167 11.86 6.65 -14.14
C LEU A 167 12.33 5.27 -13.72
N PHE A 168 11.43 4.29 -13.64
CA PHE A 168 11.84 2.92 -13.36
C PHE A 168 10.83 1.90 -13.88
N VAL A 169 11.36 0.72 -14.16
CA VAL A 169 10.60 -0.51 -14.37
C VAL A 169 10.74 -1.36 -13.11
N GLY A 170 9.65 -1.90 -12.64
CA GLY A 170 9.59 -2.76 -11.47
C GLY A 170 8.95 -4.11 -11.80
N TYR A 171 9.36 -5.13 -11.06
CA TYR A 171 8.69 -6.41 -11.02
C TYR A 171 8.55 -6.82 -9.55
N SER A 172 7.34 -7.20 -9.16
CA SER A 172 7.04 -7.71 -7.83
C SER A 172 6.45 -9.11 -7.92
N PHE A 173 6.93 -9.98 -7.04
CA PHE A 173 6.37 -11.29 -6.76
C PHE A 173 5.75 -11.26 -5.37
N ILE A 174 4.44 -11.45 -5.30
CA ILE A 174 3.66 -11.29 -4.06
C ILE A 174 3.09 -12.65 -3.67
N GLU A 175 3.48 -13.15 -2.50
CA GLU A 175 2.88 -14.33 -1.87
C GLU A 175 1.75 -13.92 -0.93
N ASN A 176 0.72 -14.75 -0.86
CA ASN A 176 -0.45 -14.53 0.00
C ASN A 176 -1.16 -13.19 -0.28
N HIS A 177 -1.19 -12.77 -1.57
CA HIS A 177 -1.99 -11.60 -1.95
C HIS A 177 -3.47 -11.85 -1.71
N ASN A 178 -4.17 -10.87 -1.17
CA ASN A 178 -5.60 -10.93 -0.87
C ASN A 178 -6.42 -10.59 -2.12
N PHE A 179 -6.99 -11.60 -2.79
CA PHE A 179 -7.95 -11.42 -3.87
C PHE A 179 -9.34 -11.26 -3.28
N TRP A 180 -9.87 -10.05 -3.38
CA TRP A 180 -11.19 -9.72 -2.89
C TRP A 180 -12.27 -10.12 -3.89
N TYR A 181 -13.36 -10.68 -3.41
CA TYR A 181 -14.52 -10.98 -4.22
C TYR A 181 -15.79 -10.57 -3.51
N CYS A 182 -16.79 -10.14 -4.29
CA CYS A 182 -18.11 -9.85 -3.78
C CYS A 182 -18.87 -11.15 -3.60
N TYR A 183 -19.33 -11.36 -2.40
CA TYR A 183 -20.16 -12.48 -2.01
C TYR A 183 -21.60 -12.02 -1.94
N THR A 184 -22.46 -12.57 -2.79
CA THR A 184 -23.89 -12.26 -2.80
C THR A 184 -24.67 -13.48 -2.27
N PRO A 185 -24.97 -13.55 -0.97
CA PRO A 185 -25.94 -14.51 -0.48
C PRO A 185 -27.31 -14.14 -1.06
N THR A 186 -28.17 -15.13 -1.23
CA THR A 186 -29.52 -14.96 -1.81
C THR A 186 -30.44 -14.01 -1.03
N THR A 187 -29.97 -13.47 0.09
CA THR A 187 -30.70 -12.55 0.97
C THR A 187 -29.94 -11.25 1.17
N ARG A 188 -30.41 -10.20 0.57
CA ARG A 188 -30.28 -8.74 0.83
C ARG A 188 -28.95 -8.10 1.24
N TYR A 189 -27.88 -8.83 1.63
CA TYR A 189 -26.63 -8.22 2.07
C TYR A 189 -25.48 -8.70 1.19
N GLU A 190 -24.95 -7.81 0.39
CA GLU A 190 -23.68 -8.01 -0.31
C GLU A 190 -22.54 -7.80 0.68
N GLY A 191 -21.64 -8.76 0.79
CA GLY A 191 -20.43 -8.67 1.58
C GLY A 191 -19.22 -8.98 0.72
N PHE A 192 -18.04 -8.70 1.24
CA PHE A 192 -16.79 -9.07 0.60
C PHE A 192 -16.10 -10.15 1.41
N SER A 193 -15.49 -11.07 0.72
CA SER A 193 -14.57 -12.05 1.29
C SER A 193 -13.30 -12.06 0.47
N LEU A 194 -12.32 -12.81 0.92
CA LEU A 194 -11.02 -12.88 0.25
C LEU A 194 -10.55 -14.33 0.10
N VAL A 195 -9.72 -14.52 -0.90
CA VAL A 195 -8.92 -15.74 -1.08
C VAL A 195 -7.48 -15.31 -1.29
N GLN A 196 -6.54 -16.05 -0.71
CA GLN A 196 -5.13 -15.75 -0.86
C GLN A 196 -4.50 -16.53 -2.01
N GLY A 197 -3.60 -15.89 -2.74
CA GLY A 197 -2.89 -16.48 -3.85
C GLY A 197 -1.60 -15.75 -4.18
N ARG A 198 -0.97 -16.15 -5.27
CA ARG A 198 0.24 -15.50 -5.80
C ARG A 198 -0.14 -14.47 -6.85
N LEU A 199 0.54 -13.33 -6.82
CA LEU A 199 0.39 -12.27 -7.80
C LEU A 199 1.75 -11.78 -8.26
N ASN A 200 1.95 -11.71 -9.57
CA ASN A 200 3.11 -11.04 -10.16
C ASN A 200 2.67 -9.71 -10.74
N VAL A 201 3.45 -8.66 -10.51
CA VAL A 201 3.17 -7.31 -10.97
C VAL A 201 4.37 -6.77 -11.73
N MET A 202 4.18 -6.41 -12.99
CA MET A 202 5.14 -5.57 -13.72
C MET A 202 4.66 -4.13 -13.68
N SER A 203 5.56 -3.20 -13.45
CA SER A 203 5.24 -1.77 -13.38
C SER A 203 6.21 -0.93 -14.20
N LEU A 204 5.66 0.09 -14.86
CA LEU A 204 6.41 1.20 -15.44
C LEU A 204 6.01 2.46 -14.69
N ASN A 205 6.99 3.14 -14.09
CA ASN A 205 6.74 4.29 -13.24
C ASN A 205 7.51 5.50 -13.74
N GLY A 206 6.89 6.66 -13.71
CA GLY A 206 7.50 7.93 -14.06
C GLY A 206 7.05 9.03 -13.11
N GLU A 207 7.99 9.85 -12.68
CA GLU A 207 7.74 11.03 -11.86
C GLU A 207 8.61 12.18 -12.37
N LEU A 208 8.00 13.35 -12.52
CA LEU A 208 8.65 14.58 -12.90
C LEU A 208 8.21 15.69 -11.94
N GLU A 209 9.18 16.39 -11.37
CA GLU A 209 8.92 17.54 -10.54
C GLU A 209 9.65 18.77 -11.11
N PHE A 210 8.93 19.85 -11.27
CA PHE A 210 9.42 21.10 -11.82
C PHE A 210 9.25 22.25 -10.83
N ARG A 211 10.37 22.92 -10.50
CA ARG A 211 10.46 24.06 -9.58
C ARG A 211 11.01 25.28 -10.30
N PRO A 212 10.21 25.97 -11.14
CA PRO A 212 10.71 27.12 -11.90
C PRO A 212 11.21 28.25 -11.01
N VAL A 213 10.57 28.43 -9.87
CA VAL A 213 10.89 29.41 -8.83
C VAL A 213 10.75 28.76 -7.45
N SER A 214 11.39 29.35 -6.44
CA SER A 214 11.48 28.76 -5.10
C SER A 214 10.13 28.57 -4.38
N ASN A 215 9.12 29.28 -4.82
CA ASN A 215 7.78 29.29 -4.21
C ASN A 215 6.72 28.54 -5.03
N PHE A 216 7.09 27.91 -6.15
CA PHE A 216 6.19 27.11 -6.95
C PHE A 216 6.76 25.75 -7.28
N THR A 217 5.99 24.71 -7.02
CA THR A 217 6.32 23.32 -7.37
C THR A 217 5.18 22.73 -8.17
N PHE A 218 5.51 22.11 -9.28
CA PHE A 218 4.61 21.32 -10.09
C PHE A 218 5.16 19.91 -10.19
N SER A 219 4.34 18.89 -9.99
CA SER A 219 4.74 17.51 -10.21
C SER A 219 3.68 16.73 -10.96
N ILE A 220 4.14 15.82 -11.79
CA ILE A 220 3.33 14.81 -12.48
C ILE A 220 3.97 13.46 -12.26
N GLY A 221 3.17 12.50 -11.86
CA GLY A 221 3.57 11.11 -11.69
C GLY A 221 2.55 10.17 -12.29
N GLY A 222 3.01 9.01 -12.71
CA GLY A 222 2.13 7.97 -13.21
C GLY A 222 2.78 6.60 -13.14
N ARG A 223 1.94 5.58 -13.03
CA ARG A 223 2.35 4.19 -13.13
C ARG A 223 1.40 3.37 -13.98
N GLY A 224 1.96 2.61 -14.89
CA GLY A 224 1.28 1.56 -15.61
C GLY A 224 1.60 0.21 -14.95
N LEU A 225 0.61 -0.66 -14.82
CA LEU A 225 0.69 -1.91 -14.10
C LEU A 225 0.15 -3.04 -14.98
N THR A 226 0.86 -4.16 -15.01
CA THR A 226 0.40 -5.39 -15.66
C THR A 226 0.52 -6.52 -14.65
N TYR A 227 -0.50 -7.35 -14.59
CA TYR A 227 -0.65 -8.39 -13.60
C TYR A 227 -0.67 -9.77 -14.25
N THR A 228 -0.01 -10.74 -13.59
CA THR A 228 -0.16 -12.14 -13.89
C THR A 228 -0.56 -12.86 -12.61
N GLU A 229 -1.77 -13.38 -12.61
CA GLU A 229 -2.38 -14.06 -11.48
C GLU A 229 -2.39 -15.57 -11.67
N HIS A 230 -2.36 -16.29 -10.58
CA HIS A 230 -2.54 -17.74 -10.54
C HIS A 230 -3.90 -18.11 -9.91
N GLN A 231 -4.86 -17.19 -9.97
CA GLN A 231 -6.22 -17.34 -9.48
C GLN A 231 -7.22 -17.01 -10.57
N THR A 232 -8.39 -17.61 -10.48
CA THR A 232 -9.52 -17.34 -11.41
C THR A 232 -10.26 -16.03 -11.09
N LEU A 233 -9.95 -15.42 -9.95
CA LEU A 233 -10.61 -14.19 -9.50
C LEU A 233 -9.94 -12.95 -10.11
N SER A 234 -10.73 -11.92 -10.37
CA SER A 234 -10.21 -10.62 -10.79
C SER A 234 -9.39 -9.98 -9.68
N ILE A 235 -8.31 -9.29 -10.04
CA ILE A 235 -7.31 -8.76 -9.11
C ILE A 235 -7.86 -7.61 -8.27
N GLY A 236 -8.81 -6.85 -8.76
CA GLY A 236 -9.38 -5.67 -8.08
C GLY A 236 -8.46 -4.44 -8.07
N LEU A 237 -7.33 -4.48 -8.76
CA LEU A 237 -6.33 -3.41 -8.81
C LEU A 237 -6.40 -2.67 -10.16
N PRO A 238 -6.03 -1.37 -10.20
CA PRO A 238 -6.00 -0.59 -11.43
C PRO A 238 -4.79 -0.93 -12.29
N GLU A 239 -4.93 -0.85 -13.61
CA GLU A 239 -3.82 -0.99 -14.55
C GLU A 239 -3.05 0.32 -14.77
N PHE A 240 -3.65 1.45 -14.43
CA PHE A 240 -3.03 2.77 -14.54
C PHE A 240 -3.44 3.66 -13.37
N GLU A 241 -2.46 4.39 -12.84
CA GLU A 241 -2.66 5.46 -11.87
C GLU A 241 -1.81 6.67 -12.26
N GLY A 242 -2.35 7.87 -12.01
CA GLY A 242 -1.65 9.12 -12.28
C GLY A 242 -1.99 10.18 -11.25
N THR A 243 -1.02 11.03 -10.96
CA THR A 243 -1.17 12.15 -10.03
C THR A 243 -0.53 13.39 -10.61
N ILE A 244 -1.24 14.51 -10.54
CA ILE A 244 -0.70 15.83 -10.85
C ILE A 244 -0.84 16.70 -9.60
N ARG A 245 0.25 17.34 -9.19
CA ARG A 245 0.25 18.27 -8.05
C ARG A 245 0.82 19.61 -8.46
N ALA A 246 0.19 20.68 -8.00
CA ALA A 246 0.71 22.02 -8.11
C ALA A 246 0.65 22.68 -6.73
N ARG A 247 1.74 23.25 -6.27
CA ARG A 247 1.79 23.96 -4.98
C ARG A 247 2.45 25.29 -5.15
N TYR A 248 1.78 26.32 -4.66
CA TYR A 248 2.32 27.67 -4.54
C TYR A 248 2.41 28.04 -3.07
N HIS A 249 3.60 28.49 -2.65
CA HIS A 249 3.87 28.88 -1.27
C HIS A 249 4.23 30.37 -1.23
N HIS A 250 3.52 31.13 -0.41
CA HIS A 250 3.78 32.53 -0.12
C HIS A 250 4.00 32.71 1.39
N ARG A 251 4.63 33.83 1.78
CA ARG A 251 4.93 34.12 3.22
C ARG A 251 3.68 34.01 4.12
N LYS A 252 2.49 34.32 3.58
CA LYS A 252 1.24 34.38 4.35
C LYS A 252 0.27 33.23 4.02
N PHE A 253 0.49 32.50 2.96
CA PHE A 253 -0.41 31.41 2.56
C PHE A 253 0.31 30.37 1.69
N SER A 254 -0.23 29.16 1.68
CA SER A 254 0.11 28.11 0.73
C SER A 254 -1.16 27.60 0.08
N VAL A 255 -1.10 27.34 -1.22
CA VAL A 255 -2.21 26.74 -1.99
C VAL A 255 -1.67 25.54 -2.72
N GLY A 256 -2.34 24.40 -2.56
CA GLY A 256 -2.02 23.15 -3.24
C GLY A 256 -3.23 22.60 -3.99
N LEU A 257 -3.01 22.19 -5.24
CA LEU A 257 -3.96 21.42 -6.04
C LEU A 257 -3.42 20.01 -6.22
N VAL A 258 -4.28 19.02 -6.08
CA VAL A 258 -3.99 17.61 -6.32
C VAL A 258 -5.04 17.04 -7.25
N PHE A 259 -4.62 16.41 -8.32
CA PHE A 259 -5.47 15.71 -9.24
C PHE A 259 -5.01 14.25 -9.33
N ASP A 260 -5.86 13.32 -8.88
CA ASP A 260 -5.60 11.90 -8.90
C ASP A 260 -6.51 11.20 -9.91
N LEU A 261 -5.93 10.29 -10.66
CA LEU A 261 -6.59 9.48 -11.68
C LEU A 261 -6.26 8.01 -11.46
N GLN A 262 -7.27 7.16 -11.51
CA GLN A 262 -7.13 5.71 -11.44
C GLN A 262 -8.00 5.06 -12.52
N SER A 263 -7.45 4.07 -13.24
CA SER A 263 -8.20 3.34 -14.26
C SER A 263 -9.31 2.46 -13.67
N ASN A 264 -10.15 1.91 -14.52
CA ASN A 264 -11.16 0.94 -14.10
C ASN A 264 -10.51 -0.27 -13.41
N ARG A 265 -11.26 -0.87 -12.49
CA ARG A 265 -10.92 -2.11 -11.81
C ARG A 265 -12.06 -3.12 -11.98
N TYR A 266 -11.74 -4.38 -11.78
CA TYR A 266 -12.74 -5.45 -11.85
C TYR A 266 -12.65 -6.32 -10.60
N ILE A 267 -13.78 -6.64 -10.01
CA ILE A 267 -13.91 -7.53 -8.85
C ILE A 267 -14.81 -8.68 -9.21
N SER A 268 -14.38 -9.89 -8.91
CA SER A 268 -15.17 -11.08 -9.15
C SER A 268 -16.38 -11.14 -8.23
N ARG A 269 -17.52 -11.57 -8.79
CA ARG A 269 -18.74 -11.85 -8.07
C ARG A 269 -18.93 -13.35 -7.96
N VAL A 270 -19.09 -13.85 -6.75
CA VAL A 270 -19.26 -15.26 -6.45
C VAL A 270 -20.62 -15.46 -5.81
N ILE A 271 -21.43 -16.40 -6.33
CA ILE A 271 -22.65 -16.85 -5.67
C ILE A 271 -22.31 -18.15 -4.92
N PRO A 272 -22.41 -18.14 -3.58
CA PRO A 272 -22.33 -19.37 -2.80
C PRO A 272 -23.58 -20.22 -3.12
N TRP A 273 -23.56 -21.47 -2.90
CA TRP A 273 -24.66 -22.40 -3.13
C TRP A 273 -24.82 -22.93 -4.56
N PHE A 274 -24.01 -22.52 -5.53
CA PHE A 274 -23.82 -23.33 -6.72
C PHE A 274 -22.84 -24.46 -6.42
N PRO A 275 -23.05 -25.67 -6.97
CA PRO A 275 -22.24 -26.84 -6.59
C PRO A 275 -20.74 -26.74 -6.80
N ASN A 276 -20.23 -25.61 -7.25
CA ASN A 276 -18.81 -25.36 -7.47
C ASN A 276 -18.38 -23.91 -7.15
N ASP A 277 -19.01 -23.21 -6.19
CA ASP A 277 -18.69 -21.81 -5.87
C ASP A 277 -18.36 -20.99 -7.14
N GLY A 278 -19.33 -20.95 -8.07
CA GLY A 278 -19.08 -20.45 -9.43
C GLY A 278 -18.92 -18.93 -9.46
N ILE A 279 -17.88 -18.45 -10.14
CA ILE A 279 -17.79 -17.06 -10.55
C ILE A 279 -18.96 -16.76 -11.49
N VAL A 280 -19.83 -15.82 -11.11
CA VAL A 280 -21.01 -15.44 -11.89
C VAL A 280 -20.70 -14.30 -12.87
N GLY A 281 -19.56 -13.63 -12.67
CA GLY A 281 -19.09 -12.54 -13.50
C GLY A 281 -18.18 -11.58 -12.74
N ASN A 282 -17.71 -10.57 -13.46
CA ASN A 282 -16.89 -9.51 -12.91
C ASN A 282 -17.69 -8.22 -12.83
N MET A 283 -17.65 -7.56 -11.70
CA MET A 283 -18.20 -6.22 -11.51
C MET A 283 -17.13 -5.18 -11.84
N ARG A 284 -17.48 -4.22 -12.68
CA ARG A 284 -16.61 -3.11 -13.03
C ARG A 284 -16.73 -2.02 -11.99
N ILE A 285 -15.60 -1.62 -11.41
CA ILE A 285 -15.45 -0.37 -10.67
C ILE A 285 -14.99 0.68 -11.68
N PRO A 286 -15.77 1.77 -11.89
CA PRO A 286 -15.41 2.82 -12.83
C PRO A 286 -14.07 3.47 -12.50
N TYR A 287 -13.46 4.12 -13.49
CA TYR A 287 -12.30 4.97 -13.26
C TYR A 287 -12.61 6.07 -12.22
N THR A 288 -11.62 6.36 -11.42
CA THR A 288 -11.71 7.38 -10.38
C THR A 288 -10.94 8.63 -10.80
N VAL A 289 -11.56 9.79 -10.60
CA VAL A 289 -10.92 11.10 -10.74
C VAL A 289 -11.23 11.88 -9.48
N ASP A 290 -10.20 12.30 -8.79
CA ASP A 290 -10.32 13.18 -7.62
C ASP A 290 -9.54 14.47 -7.86
N LEU A 291 -10.18 15.60 -7.56
CA LEU A 291 -9.55 16.92 -7.53
C LEU A 291 -9.63 17.45 -6.11
N GLY A 292 -8.49 17.62 -5.48
CA GLY A 292 -8.33 18.19 -4.14
C GLY A 292 -7.72 19.59 -4.17
N LEU A 293 -8.09 20.39 -3.19
CA LEU A 293 -7.55 21.73 -2.94
C LEU A 293 -7.19 21.87 -1.45
N ASN A 294 -5.96 22.31 -1.20
CA ASN A 294 -5.50 22.61 0.15
C ASN A 294 -5.10 24.07 0.21
N VAL A 295 -5.56 24.78 1.22
CA VAL A 295 -5.23 26.19 1.46
C VAL A 295 -4.82 26.36 2.92
N ASP A 296 -3.59 26.86 3.13
CA ASP A 296 -3.08 27.22 4.44
C ASP A 296 -2.92 28.75 4.51
N TRP A 297 -3.45 29.36 5.54
CA TRP A 297 -3.25 30.77 5.82
C TRP A 297 -2.49 30.96 7.13
N TYR A 298 -1.30 31.54 7.03
CA TYR A 298 -0.43 31.83 8.17
C TYR A 298 -0.82 33.18 8.78
N ALA A 299 -1.85 33.19 9.65
CA ALA A 299 -2.38 34.40 10.26
C ALA A 299 -1.34 35.05 11.18
N SER A 300 -0.49 34.24 11.84
CA SER A 300 0.64 34.69 12.66
C SER A 300 1.72 33.60 12.74
N LYS A 301 2.84 33.88 13.43
CA LYS A 301 3.88 32.85 13.68
C LYS A 301 3.39 31.66 14.53
N ARG A 302 2.22 31.78 15.17
CA ARG A 302 1.66 30.76 16.09
C ARG A 302 0.30 30.24 15.63
N VAL A 303 -0.31 30.84 14.63
CA VAL A 303 -1.68 30.51 14.18
C VAL A 303 -1.66 30.29 12.68
N THR A 304 -2.06 29.08 12.29
CA THR A 304 -2.33 28.70 10.89
C THR A 304 -3.78 28.26 10.80
N VAL A 305 -4.50 28.81 9.83
CA VAL A 305 -5.86 28.37 9.48
C VAL A 305 -5.73 27.59 8.18
N PHE A 306 -6.31 26.42 8.11
CA PHE A 306 -6.29 25.58 6.92
C PHE A 306 -7.70 25.25 6.45
N ALA A 307 -7.84 25.03 5.17
CA ALA A 307 -9.02 24.50 4.52
C ALA A 307 -8.59 23.43 3.53
N GLU A 308 -9.27 22.29 3.56
CA GLU A 308 -9.02 21.17 2.67
C GLU A 308 -10.32 20.75 2.00
N GLY A 309 -10.29 20.59 0.68
CA GLY A 309 -11.41 20.15 -0.12
C GLY A 309 -11.03 18.95 -0.96
N HIS A 310 -11.84 17.90 -0.93
CA HIS A 310 -11.72 16.70 -1.74
C HIS A 310 -12.91 16.56 -2.67
N ASN A 311 -12.71 15.80 -3.74
CA ASN A 311 -13.75 15.52 -4.73
C ASN A 311 -14.44 16.79 -5.27
N LEU A 312 -13.67 17.82 -5.58
CA LEU A 312 -14.19 19.10 -6.09
C LEU A 312 -14.92 18.94 -7.43
N CYS A 313 -14.66 17.86 -8.16
CA CYS A 313 -15.40 17.50 -9.36
C CYS A 313 -16.79 16.90 -9.07
N ASN A 314 -17.13 16.68 -7.80
CA ASN A 314 -18.40 16.09 -7.35
C ASN A 314 -18.75 14.80 -8.09
N ARG A 315 -17.77 13.93 -8.32
CA ARG A 315 -17.97 12.63 -8.95
C ARG A 315 -18.26 11.57 -7.91
N ARG A 316 -19.03 10.55 -8.28
CA ARG A 316 -19.16 9.34 -7.46
C ARG A 316 -17.87 8.56 -7.53
N ILE A 317 -17.19 8.43 -6.40
CA ILE A 317 -15.99 7.62 -6.23
C ILE A 317 -16.42 6.28 -5.63
N TYR A 318 -15.98 5.19 -6.21
CA TYR A 318 -16.26 3.85 -5.74
C TYR A 318 -14.96 3.19 -5.31
N ASP A 319 -14.83 2.86 -4.04
CA ASP A 319 -13.75 2.00 -3.58
C ASP A 319 -14.07 0.54 -3.85
N TRP A 320 -15.32 0.17 -3.57
CA TRP A 320 -15.86 -1.16 -3.79
C TRP A 320 -17.18 -1.05 -4.57
N SER A 321 -17.38 -1.93 -5.53
CA SER A 321 -18.35 -1.80 -6.62
C SER A 321 -19.80 -1.52 -6.22
N ALA A 322 -20.25 -1.93 -5.04
CA ALA A 322 -21.64 -1.75 -4.60
C ALA A 322 -21.83 -0.48 -3.74
N PHE A 323 -20.74 0.12 -3.28
CA PHE A 323 -20.80 1.15 -2.26
C PHE A 323 -20.04 2.40 -2.74
N PRO A 324 -20.75 3.43 -3.23
CA PRO A 324 -20.09 4.69 -3.54
C PRO A 324 -19.57 5.32 -2.25
N GLN A 325 -18.34 5.74 -2.25
CA GLN A 325 -17.90 6.77 -1.32
C GLN A 325 -18.71 8.04 -1.60
N TYR A 326 -18.92 8.84 -0.57
CA TYR A 326 -19.78 10.00 -0.64
C TYR A 326 -19.51 10.85 -1.90
N SER A 327 -20.59 11.19 -2.60
CA SER A 327 -20.57 12.09 -3.76
C SER A 327 -20.56 13.57 -3.37
N ALA A 328 -20.17 13.92 -2.15
CA ALA A 328 -20.15 15.30 -1.71
C ALA A 328 -18.73 15.86 -1.71
N CYS A 329 -18.61 17.11 -2.16
CA CYS A 329 -17.43 17.93 -1.90
C CYS A 329 -17.33 18.10 -0.37
N LEU A 330 -16.30 17.52 0.24
CA LEU A 330 -16.03 17.67 1.67
C LEU A 330 -15.06 18.85 1.84
N LEU A 331 -15.51 19.86 2.57
CA LEU A 331 -14.68 20.97 3.05
C LEU A 331 -14.43 20.77 4.55
N TYR A 332 -13.17 20.70 4.93
CA TYR A 332 -12.73 20.65 6.32
C TYR A 332 -11.97 21.91 6.69
#